data_75bdbc4443c3ba2819b5fc6c9c3f8316
#
_entry.id   75bdbc4443c3ba2819b5fc6c9c3f8316
#
_cell.length_a   1.000
_cell.length_b   1.000
_cell.length_c   1.000
_cell.angle_alpha   90.00
_cell.angle_beta   90.00
_cell.angle_gamma   90.00
#
_symmetry.space_group_name_H-M   'P 1'
#
loop_
_entity.id
_entity.type
_entity.pdbx_description
1 polymer ?
#
loop_
_entity_poly.entity_id
_entity_poly.type
_entity_poly.pdbx_seq_one_letter_code
_entity_poly.pdbx_strand_id
1 'polypeptide(L)'
;MDLGLTGHGAIVTGASRGIGRAIALALASAGCDVAIAARGSEALEGVAREIEALGRRALPVAIDLTLPGMAEMLVAKTAEEFGRIDIVVNNLGGSAPANKPFMETEPKDWRGVIGINLYPAIETSRLAVPHLRKQGGGSIVIISSIYGREAGGYAGYNVAKSAMNSLAKSMARELAPEGIRVNAVAPGSIMFPGGSWEKRQQADPEGMAAFVKRDLPFGRFGRAEEVADVVAFLCSSRASWVSGACIPVDGVQGRSNI
;
A
#
# COMPACT_ATOMS: atom_id res chain seq x y z
N MET A 1 -7.35 -20.76 -5.80
CA MET A 1 -5.95 -20.88 -6.34
C MET A 1 -5.02 -20.76 -5.16
N ASP A 2 -4.17 -21.74 -4.92
CA ASP A 2 -3.15 -21.63 -3.87
C ASP A 2 -2.06 -20.63 -4.32
N LEU A 3 -1.79 -19.63 -3.49
CA LEU A 3 -0.77 -18.61 -3.71
C LEU A 3 0.60 -19.00 -3.15
N GLY A 4 0.68 -20.11 -2.39
CA GLY A 4 1.92 -20.58 -1.78
C GLY A 4 2.47 -19.63 -0.70
N LEU A 5 1.60 -18.95 0.03
CA LEU A 5 1.97 -17.96 1.04
C LEU A 5 1.86 -18.47 2.49
N THR A 6 1.49 -19.73 2.68
CA THR A 6 1.31 -20.31 4.00
C THR A 6 2.63 -20.26 4.81
N GLY A 7 2.54 -19.68 6.01
CA GLY A 7 3.69 -19.56 6.93
C GLY A 7 4.65 -18.40 6.61
N HIS A 8 4.36 -17.57 5.63
CA HIS A 8 5.13 -16.35 5.37
C HIS A 8 4.84 -15.25 6.40
N GLY A 9 5.84 -14.44 6.72
CA GLY A 9 5.70 -13.23 7.54
C GLY A 9 5.56 -12.00 6.67
N ALA A 10 4.49 -11.23 6.86
CA ALA A 10 4.20 -10.03 6.08
C ALA A 10 4.12 -8.78 6.96
N ILE A 11 4.57 -7.63 6.43
CA ILE A 11 4.35 -6.30 7.00
C ILE A 11 3.40 -5.53 6.09
N VAL A 12 2.35 -4.92 6.67
CA VAL A 12 1.44 -4.01 5.96
C VAL A 12 1.35 -2.68 6.69
N THR A 13 1.80 -1.60 6.03
CA THR A 13 1.74 -0.25 6.60
C THR A 13 0.42 0.44 6.25
N GLY A 14 -0.10 1.31 7.17
CA GLY A 14 -1.38 1.97 6.97
C GLY A 14 -2.58 1.01 6.97
N ALA A 15 -2.52 -0.06 7.78
CA ALA A 15 -3.44 -1.20 7.71
C ALA A 15 -4.70 -1.08 8.59
N SER A 16 -4.94 0.04 9.26
CA SER A 16 -6.09 0.19 10.15
C SER A 16 -7.45 0.25 9.46
N ARG A 17 -7.50 0.50 8.14
CA ARG A 17 -8.73 0.58 7.33
C ARG A 17 -8.44 0.52 5.83
N GLY A 18 -9.52 0.47 5.04
CA GLY A 18 -9.48 0.61 3.58
C GLY A 18 -8.58 -0.41 2.89
N ILE A 19 -7.79 0.05 1.94
CA ILE A 19 -6.90 -0.79 1.13
C ILE A 19 -5.93 -1.57 2.00
N GLY A 20 -5.29 -0.92 2.99
CA GLY A 20 -4.32 -1.60 3.86
C GLY A 20 -4.93 -2.71 4.71
N ARG A 21 -6.15 -2.50 5.27
CA ARG A 21 -6.88 -3.55 5.97
C ARG A 21 -7.22 -4.70 5.03
N ALA A 22 -7.77 -4.41 3.84
CA ALA A 22 -8.13 -5.44 2.88
C ALA A 22 -6.89 -6.27 2.46
N ILE A 23 -5.74 -5.63 2.24
CA ILE A 23 -4.47 -6.32 1.94
C ILE A 23 -4.05 -7.23 3.10
N ALA A 24 -4.09 -6.74 4.33
CA ALA A 24 -3.73 -7.54 5.51
C ALA A 24 -4.60 -8.80 5.62
N LEU A 25 -5.92 -8.67 5.41
CA LEU A 25 -6.85 -9.79 5.43
C LEU A 25 -6.65 -10.75 4.24
N ALA A 26 -6.37 -10.25 3.04
CA ALA A 26 -6.09 -11.09 1.87
C ALA A 26 -4.81 -11.92 2.07
N LEU A 27 -3.74 -11.32 2.61
CA LEU A 27 -2.50 -12.02 2.95
C LEU A 27 -2.72 -13.05 4.06
N ALA A 28 -3.49 -12.72 5.10
CA ALA A 28 -3.85 -13.66 6.16
C ALA A 28 -4.68 -14.83 5.62
N SER A 29 -5.67 -14.57 4.78
CA SER A 29 -6.47 -15.62 4.10
C SER A 29 -5.62 -16.52 3.20
N ALA A 30 -4.52 -15.99 2.65
CA ALA A 30 -3.55 -16.74 1.87
C ALA A 30 -2.53 -17.50 2.73
N GLY A 31 -2.62 -17.41 4.06
CA GLY A 31 -1.80 -18.17 5.01
C GLY A 31 -0.62 -17.42 5.63
N CYS A 32 -0.50 -16.10 5.43
CA CYS A 32 0.55 -15.28 6.07
C CYS A 32 0.23 -14.97 7.53
N ASP A 33 1.27 -14.84 8.35
CA ASP A 33 1.24 -14.09 9.59
C ASP A 33 1.50 -12.62 9.26
N VAL A 34 0.73 -11.67 9.85
CA VAL A 34 0.72 -10.30 9.36
C VAL A 34 0.97 -9.28 10.48
N ALA A 35 2.06 -8.54 10.38
CA ALA A 35 2.29 -7.33 11.15
C ALA A 35 1.60 -6.14 10.47
N ILE A 36 0.77 -5.44 11.22
CA ILE A 36 -0.03 -4.31 10.76
C ILE A 36 0.36 -3.04 11.51
N ALA A 37 0.67 -1.97 10.79
CA ALA A 37 1.10 -0.72 11.38
C ALA A 37 0.18 0.46 11.00
N ALA A 38 -0.22 1.25 11.99
CA ALA A 38 -0.89 2.53 11.85
C ALA A 38 -0.84 3.30 13.18
N ARG A 39 -1.34 4.54 13.22
CA ARG A 39 -1.30 5.38 14.43
C ARG A 39 -2.34 5.01 15.49
N GLY A 40 -3.51 4.54 15.09
CA GLY A 40 -4.62 4.24 16.00
C GLY A 40 -4.61 2.80 16.47
N SER A 41 -4.43 2.55 17.78
CA SER A 41 -4.36 1.22 18.37
C SER A 41 -5.69 0.46 18.25
N GLU A 42 -6.80 1.09 18.60
CA GLU A 42 -8.13 0.44 18.61
C GLU A 42 -8.52 -0.11 17.23
N ALA A 43 -8.31 0.67 16.17
CA ALA A 43 -8.58 0.23 14.81
C ALA A 43 -7.66 -0.91 14.36
N LEU A 44 -6.38 -0.88 14.78
CA LEU A 44 -5.43 -1.97 14.50
C LEU A 44 -5.80 -3.25 15.24
N GLU A 45 -6.20 -3.16 16.50
CA GLU A 45 -6.67 -4.30 17.28
C GLU A 45 -7.93 -4.95 16.66
N GLY A 46 -8.80 -4.11 16.08
CA GLY A 46 -9.93 -4.61 15.29
C GLY A 46 -9.48 -5.50 14.14
N VAL A 47 -8.53 -5.01 13.33
CA VAL A 47 -7.97 -5.78 12.20
C VAL A 47 -7.18 -7.00 12.68
N ALA A 48 -6.46 -6.90 13.78
CA ALA A 48 -5.75 -8.03 14.36
C ALA A 48 -6.69 -9.20 14.70
N ARG A 49 -7.81 -8.91 15.37
CA ARG A 49 -8.84 -9.93 15.65
C ARG A 49 -9.41 -10.57 14.38
N GLU A 50 -9.56 -9.81 13.31
CA GLU A 50 -10.01 -10.36 12.02
C GLU A 50 -8.97 -11.31 11.41
N ILE A 51 -7.67 -10.97 11.50
CA ILE A 51 -6.57 -11.84 11.06
C ILE A 51 -6.52 -13.13 11.91
N GLU A 52 -6.66 -12.99 13.22
CA GLU A 52 -6.67 -14.12 14.15
C GLU A 52 -7.88 -15.07 13.91
N ALA A 53 -9.03 -14.51 13.55
CA ALA A 53 -10.21 -15.30 13.16
C ALA A 53 -9.99 -16.12 11.87
N LEU A 54 -9.01 -15.75 11.04
CA LEU A 54 -8.55 -16.54 9.89
C LEU A 54 -7.49 -17.60 10.28
N GLY A 55 -7.21 -17.78 11.58
CA GLY A 55 -6.24 -18.74 12.08
C GLY A 55 -4.79 -18.32 11.86
N ARG A 56 -4.50 -17.03 11.71
CA ARG A 56 -3.14 -16.52 11.51
C ARG A 56 -2.72 -15.61 12.66
N ARG A 57 -1.41 -15.48 12.85
CA ARG A 57 -0.88 -14.54 13.85
C ARG A 57 -0.99 -13.12 13.34
N ALA A 58 -1.41 -12.20 14.22
CA ALA A 58 -1.45 -10.78 13.96
C ALA A 58 -0.51 -10.05 14.91
N LEU A 59 0.27 -9.08 14.40
CA LEU A 59 1.08 -8.20 15.23
C LEU A 59 0.63 -6.74 14.98
N PRO A 60 -0.29 -6.19 15.80
CA PRO A 60 -0.65 -4.79 15.71
C PRO A 60 0.44 -3.89 16.31
N VAL A 61 0.97 -2.95 15.53
CA VAL A 61 2.00 -2.00 15.95
C VAL A 61 1.47 -0.56 15.78
N ALA A 62 1.06 0.05 16.89
CA ALA A 62 0.53 1.40 16.91
C ALA A 62 1.68 2.41 16.89
N ILE A 63 2.04 2.91 15.69
CA ILE A 63 3.16 3.83 15.47
C ILE A 63 2.86 4.85 14.36
N ASP A 64 3.57 5.97 14.40
CA ASP A 64 3.63 6.92 13.30
C ASP A 64 4.93 6.74 12.51
N LEU A 65 4.83 6.09 11.35
CA LEU A 65 5.97 5.80 10.49
C LEU A 65 6.61 7.06 9.85
N THR A 66 6.06 8.25 10.07
CA THR A 66 6.70 9.50 9.66
C THR A 66 7.75 9.98 10.65
N LEU A 67 7.84 9.34 11.81
CA LEU A 67 8.82 9.67 12.86
C LEU A 67 10.06 8.78 12.75
N PRO A 68 11.25 9.33 13.03
CA PRO A 68 12.51 8.59 13.00
C PRO A 68 12.49 7.34 13.91
N GLY A 69 13.09 6.25 13.45
CA GLY A 69 13.22 4.99 14.20
C GLY A 69 11.96 4.11 14.21
N MET A 70 10.82 4.62 13.77
CA MET A 70 9.55 3.85 13.84
C MET A 70 9.52 2.70 12.82
N ALA A 71 10.11 2.88 11.63
CA ALA A 71 10.26 1.80 10.66
C ALA A 71 11.19 0.69 11.19
N GLU A 72 12.26 1.05 11.89
CA GLU A 72 13.16 0.10 12.55
C GLU A 72 12.43 -0.70 13.63
N MET A 73 11.66 -0.02 14.48
CA MET A 73 10.83 -0.68 15.51
C MET A 73 9.84 -1.66 14.89
N LEU A 74 9.15 -1.30 13.80
CA LEU A 74 8.20 -2.18 13.11
C LEU A 74 8.88 -3.44 12.59
N VAL A 75 9.99 -3.28 11.87
CA VAL A 75 10.72 -4.39 11.26
C VAL A 75 11.31 -5.31 12.34
N ALA A 76 11.92 -4.74 13.39
CA ALA A 76 12.49 -5.51 14.50
C ALA A 76 11.43 -6.32 15.24
N LYS A 77 10.31 -5.72 15.63
CA LYS A 77 9.19 -6.42 16.28
C LYS A 77 8.62 -7.53 15.41
N THR A 78 8.49 -7.29 14.10
CA THR A 78 7.98 -8.31 13.17
C THR A 78 8.94 -9.51 13.08
N ALA A 79 10.25 -9.23 12.97
CA ALA A 79 11.26 -10.27 12.90
C ALA A 79 11.35 -11.07 14.21
N GLU A 80 11.20 -10.41 15.37
CA GLU A 80 11.16 -11.05 16.68
C GLU A 80 9.92 -11.96 16.82
N GLU A 81 8.73 -11.43 16.49
CA GLU A 81 7.45 -12.14 16.67
C GLU A 81 7.28 -13.33 15.71
N PHE A 82 7.62 -13.15 14.44
CA PHE A 82 7.37 -14.17 13.42
C PHE A 82 8.61 -15.01 13.08
N GLY A 83 9.80 -14.58 13.45
CA GLY A 83 11.07 -15.22 13.10
C GLY A 83 11.49 -15.03 11.65
N ARG A 84 10.64 -14.41 10.84
CA ARG A 84 10.85 -14.19 9.39
C ARG A 84 10.09 -12.98 8.85
N ILE A 85 10.59 -12.42 7.76
CA ILE A 85 9.88 -11.44 6.94
C ILE A 85 10.10 -11.84 5.47
N ASP A 86 9.01 -12.05 4.75
CA ASP A 86 9.00 -12.46 3.33
C ASP A 86 8.34 -11.41 2.44
N ILE A 87 7.45 -10.61 3.03
CA ILE A 87 6.59 -9.68 2.31
C ILE A 87 6.57 -8.33 3.02
N VAL A 88 6.70 -7.25 2.24
CA VAL A 88 6.49 -5.88 2.72
C VAL A 88 5.50 -5.18 1.80
N VAL A 89 4.40 -4.67 2.36
CA VAL A 89 3.44 -3.85 1.64
C VAL A 89 3.45 -2.43 2.20
N ASN A 90 4.05 -1.52 1.43
CA ASN A 90 4.08 -0.09 1.72
C ASN A 90 2.78 0.57 1.23
N ASN A 91 1.76 0.56 2.08
CA ASN A 91 0.46 1.13 1.76
C ASN A 91 0.23 2.49 2.45
N LEU A 92 0.99 2.83 3.49
CA LEU A 92 0.85 4.14 4.14
C LEU A 92 1.01 5.26 3.12
N GLY A 93 0.09 6.22 3.14
CA GLY A 93 0.14 7.40 2.30
C GLY A 93 -1.14 8.22 2.35
N GLY A 94 -1.11 9.34 1.65
CA GLY A 94 -2.24 10.25 1.54
C GLY A 94 -1.87 11.50 0.76
N SER A 95 -2.89 12.29 0.40
CA SER A 95 -2.72 13.52 -0.39
C SER A 95 -2.54 14.79 0.47
N ALA A 96 -2.98 14.75 1.73
CA ALA A 96 -2.74 15.85 2.66
C ALA A 96 -1.25 15.88 3.10
N PRO A 97 -0.69 17.07 3.37
CA PRO A 97 -1.36 18.37 3.36
C PRO A 97 -1.38 19.09 1.99
N ALA A 98 -0.87 18.49 0.92
CA ALA A 98 -0.74 19.13 -0.40
C ALA A 98 -2.00 19.03 -1.28
N ASN A 99 -3.20 19.04 -0.67
CA ASN A 99 -4.50 19.11 -1.35
C ASN A 99 -4.86 20.56 -1.72
N LYS A 100 -3.97 21.23 -2.44
CA LYS A 100 -4.08 22.65 -2.78
C LYS A 100 -3.63 22.87 -4.24
N PRO A 101 -4.11 23.93 -4.91
CA PRO A 101 -3.54 24.38 -6.17
C PRO A 101 -2.03 24.61 -6.07
N PHE A 102 -1.31 24.44 -7.17
CA PHE A 102 0.16 24.54 -7.19
C PHE A 102 0.70 25.81 -6.53
N MET A 103 0.12 26.97 -6.88
CA MET A 103 0.56 28.27 -6.34
C MET A 103 0.25 28.47 -4.85
N GLU A 104 -0.65 27.69 -4.28
CA GLU A 104 -1.02 27.73 -2.86
C GLU A 104 -0.31 26.67 -2.02
N THR A 105 0.44 25.76 -2.67
CA THR A 105 1.15 24.68 -2.02
C THR A 105 2.51 25.18 -1.54
N GLU A 106 2.65 25.38 -0.24
CA GLU A 106 3.87 25.87 0.37
C GLU A 106 4.95 24.77 0.51
N PRO A 107 6.24 25.15 0.69
CA PRO A 107 7.32 24.18 0.89
C PRO A 107 7.09 23.17 2.02
N LYS A 108 6.38 23.56 3.08
CA LYS A 108 6.00 22.64 4.17
C LYS A 108 5.00 21.57 3.73
N ASP A 109 4.05 21.92 2.84
CA ASP A 109 3.05 21.00 2.31
C ASP A 109 3.71 19.96 1.39
N TRP A 110 4.65 20.38 0.56
CA TRP A 110 5.49 19.51 -0.27
C TRP A 110 6.27 18.51 0.58
N ARG A 111 6.99 19.00 1.60
CA ARG A 111 7.70 18.12 2.54
C ARG A 111 6.77 17.14 3.25
N GLY A 112 5.58 17.60 3.64
CA GLY A 112 4.58 16.78 4.31
C GLY A 112 4.04 15.65 3.43
N VAL A 113 3.66 15.94 2.18
CA VAL A 113 3.11 14.89 1.29
C VAL A 113 4.19 13.89 0.85
N ILE A 114 5.41 14.33 0.63
CA ILE A 114 6.54 13.43 0.37
C ILE A 114 6.86 12.63 1.64
N GLY A 115 6.86 13.27 2.80
CA GLY A 115 7.13 12.68 4.10
C GLY A 115 6.22 11.51 4.44
N ILE A 116 4.91 11.63 4.19
CA ILE A 116 3.97 10.55 4.52
C ILE A 116 3.94 9.43 3.47
N ASN A 117 4.29 9.71 2.21
CA ASN A 117 4.19 8.71 1.14
C ASN A 117 5.52 7.98 0.89
N LEU A 118 6.61 8.73 0.72
CA LEU A 118 7.86 8.20 0.18
C LEU A 118 8.81 7.70 1.26
N TYR A 119 9.11 8.50 2.28
CA TYR A 119 10.10 8.12 3.29
C TYR A 119 9.76 6.87 4.07
N PRO A 120 8.51 6.66 4.56
CA PRO A 120 8.14 5.40 5.20
C PRO A 120 8.35 4.17 4.31
N ALA A 121 8.04 4.29 3.01
CA ALA A 121 8.25 3.20 2.06
C ALA A 121 9.74 2.90 1.84
N ILE A 122 10.60 3.92 1.76
CA ILE A 122 12.06 3.76 1.66
C ILE A 122 12.60 3.07 2.91
N GLU A 123 12.29 3.61 4.09
CA GLU A 123 12.86 3.13 5.36
C GLU A 123 12.40 1.70 5.68
N THR A 124 11.10 1.43 5.59
CA THR A 124 10.57 0.08 5.86
C THR A 124 11.16 -0.94 4.90
N SER A 125 11.23 -0.61 3.59
CA SER A 125 11.82 -1.52 2.60
C SER A 125 13.30 -1.78 2.86
N ARG A 126 14.09 -0.71 3.07
CA ARG A 126 15.53 -0.82 3.33
C ARG A 126 15.84 -1.68 4.54
N LEU A 127 15.08 -1.50 5.62
CA LEU A 127 15.26 -2.26 6.86
C LEU A 127 14.80 -3.71 6.73
N ALA A 128 13.81 -4.00 5.89
CA ALA A 128 13.32 -5.36 5.68
C ALA A 128 14.20 -6.18 4.72
N VAL A 129 14.94 -5.56 3.78
CA VAL A 129 15.77 -6.26 2.79
C VAL A 129 16.72 -7.30 3.40
N PRO A 130 17.45 -7.05 4.51
CA PRO A 130 18.29 -8.08 5.15
C PRO A 130 17.50 -9.32 5.60
N HIS A 131 16.23 -9.16 5.99
CA HIS A 131 15.38 -10.27 6.39
C HIS A 131 14.87 -11.04 5.16
N LEU A 132 14.49 -10.35 4.09
CA LEU A 132 14.12 -10.98 2.81
C LEU A 132 15.29 -11.81 2.24
N ARG A 133 16.53 -11.29 2.31
CA ARG A 133 17.75 -12.00 1.91
C ARG A 133 17.91 -13.32 2.66
N LYS A 134 17.64 -13.33 3.97
CA LYS A 134 17.74 -14.56 4.80
C LYS A 134 16.73 -15.63 4.38
N GLN A 135 15.62 -15.25 3.75
CA GLN A 135 14.63 -16.18 3.20
C GLN A 135 14.98 -16.64 1.77
N GLY A 136 16.07 -16.15 1.18
CA GLY A 136 16.45 -16.45 -0.20
C GLY A 136 15.65 -15.64 -1.24
N GLY A 137 14.98 -14.57 -0.81
CA GLY A 137 14.18 -13.69 -1.65
C GLY A 137 12.92 -13.19 -0.94
N GLY A 138 12.01 -12.58 -1.69
CA GLY A 138 10.75 -12.08 -1.15
C GLY A 138 10.03 -11.11 -2.06
N SER A 139 9.02 -10.43 -1.54
CA SER A 139 8.22 -9.48 -2.30
C SER A 139 8.02 -8.16 -1.56
N ILE A 140 8.26 -7.06 -2.24
CA ILE A 140 7.92 -5.70 -1.79
C ILE A 140 6.87 -5.14 -2.73
N VAL A 141 5.74 -4.69 -2.19
CA VAL A 141 4.69 -4.01 -2.96
C VAL A 141 4.51 -2.60 -2.44
N ILE A 142 4.48 -1.63 -3.34
CA ILE A 142 4.27 -0.21 -3.03
C ILE A 142 2.91 0.22 -3.57
N ILE A 143 2.03 0.72 -2.70
CA ILE A 143 0.72 1.24 -3.11
C ILE A 143 0.88 2.69 -3.57
N SER A 144 0.90 2.85 -4.88
CA SER A 144 0.98 4.13 -5.58
C SER A 144 -0.42 4.73 -5.83
N SER A 145 -0.70 5.17 -7.01
CA SER A 145 -1.99 5.69 -7.52
C SER A 145 -1.94 5.78 -9.05
N ILE A 146 -3.08 5.81 -9.71
CA ILE A 146 -3.15 6.22 -11.12
C ILE A 146 -2.47 7.60 -11.30
N TYR A 147 -2.57 8.50 -10.33
CA TYR A 147 -1.91 9.80 -10.33
C TYR A 147 -0.38 9.77 -10.14
N GLY A 148 0.21 8.60 -9.96
CA GLY A 148 1.66 8.39 -10.10
C GLY A 148 2.06 8.03 -11.53
N ARG A 149 1.09 7.80 -12.43
CA ARG A 149 1.29 7.39 -13.84
C ARG A 149 0.84 8.46 -14.83
N GLU A 150 -0.08 9.32 -14.43
CA GLU A 150 -0.67 10.36 -15.25
C GLU A 150 -1.00 11.60 -14.43
N ALA A 151 -1.25 12.72 -15.12
CA ALA A 151 -1.70 13.94 -14.48
C ALA A 151 -3.15 13.79 -13.99
N GLY A 152 -3.41 14.30 -12.79
CA GLY A 152 -4.73 14.36 -12.17
C GLY A 152 -4.61 14.69 -10.68
N GLY A 153 -5.65 15.26 -10.09
CA GLY A 153 -5.59 15.72 -8.72
C GLY A 153 -4.59 16.85 -8.49
N TYR A 154 -4.01 16.91 -7.30
CA TYR A 154 -3.07 17.98 -6.92
C TYR A 154 -1.61 17.58 -7.18
N ALA A 155 -0.80 18.55 -7.63
CA ALA A 155 0.58 18.33 -8.05
C ALA A 155 1.44 17.62 -7.00
N GLY A 156 1.31 18.00 -5.71
CA GLY A 156 2.10 17.39 -4.63
C GLY A 156 1.85 15.88 -4.49
N TYR A 157 0.61 15.46 -4.63
CA TYR A 157 0.28 14.04 -4.59
C TYR A 157 0.80 13.28 -5.81
N ASN A 158 0.66 13.85 -7.01
CA ASN A 158 1.18 13.26 -8.24
C ASN A 158 2.69 13.03 -8.13
N VAL A 159 3.45 14.05 -7.70
CA VAL A 159 4.90 13.95 -7.52
C VAL A 159 5.26 12.85 -6.53
N ALA A 160 4.59 12.80 -5.37
CA ALA A 160 4.87 11.78 -4.37
C ALA A 160 4.60 10.36 -4.92
N LYS A 161 3.50 10.15 -5.63
CA LYS A 161 3.12 8.83 -6.18
C LYS A 161 3.97 8.44 -7.39
N SER A 162 4.41 9.39 -8.21
CA SER A 162 5.39 9.15 -9.28
C SER A 162 6.75 8.75 -8.72
N ALA A 163 7.19 9.40 -7.64
CA ALA A 163 8.42 9.03 -6.94
C ALA A 163 8.37 7.59 -6.39
N MET A 164 7.20 7.14 -5.88
CA MET A 164 7.01 5.76 -5.44
C MET A 164 7.11 4.75 -6.58
N ASN A 165 6.60 5.07 -7.78
CA ASN A 165 6.75 4.22 -8.96
C ASN A 165 8.22 4.12 -9.40
N SER A 166 8.94 5.24 -9.40
CA SER A 166 10.37 5.27 -9.69
C SER A 166 11.17 4.47 -8.66
N LEU A 167 10.87 4.61 -7.37
CA LEU A 167 11.48 3.83 -6.30
C LEU A 167 11.26 2.33 -6.50
N ALA A 168 10.03 1.90 -6.79
CA ALA A 168 9.72 0.49 -7.03
C ALA A 168 10.55 -0.08 -8.20
N LYS A 169 10.66 0.65 -9.30
CA LYS A 169 11.44 0.22 -10.46
C LYS A 169 12.94 0.13 -10.16
N SER A 170 13.50 1.13 -9.47
CA SER A 170 14.92 1.17 -9.10
C SER A 170 15.27 0.01 -8.16
N MET A 171 14.47 -0.19 -7.10
CA MET A 171 14.65 -1.30 -6.17
C MET A 171 14.51 -2.66 -6.85
N ALA A 172 13.56 -2.81 -7.78
CA ALA A 172 13.37 -4.07 -8.53
C ALA A 172 14.63 -4.46 -9.32
N ARG A 173 15.28 -3.50 -9.95
CA ARG A 173 16.51 -3.75 -10.71
C ARG A 173 17.70 -4.09 -9.81
N GLU A 174 17.81 -3.39 -8.69
CA GLU A 174 18.91 -3.57 -7.74
C GLU A 174 18.81 -4.91 -7.00
N LEU A 175 17.59 -5.27 -6.55
CA LEU A 175 17.37 -6.42 -5.68
C LEU A 175 17.01 -7.73 -6.41
N ALA A 176 16.82 -7.69 -7.73
CA ALA A 176 16.51 -8.87 -8.53
C ALA A 176 17.55 -10.01 -8.41
N PRO A 177 18.88 -9.74 -8.40
CA PRO A 177 19.88 -10.80 -8.20
C PRO A 177 19.73 -11.56 -6.88
N GLU A 178 19.05 -10.97 -5.92
CA GLU A 178 18.81 -11.53 -4.58
C GLU A 178 17.44 -12.24 -4.45
N GLY A 179 16.73 -12.42 -5.57
CA GLY A 179 15.41 -13.05 -5.59
C GLY A 179 14.29 -12.17 -4.98
N ILE A 180 14.55 -10.89 -4.74
CA ILE A 180 13.56 -9.96 -4.20
C ILE A 180 12.85 -9.24 -5.35
N ARG A 181 11.54 -9.42 -5.43
CA ARG A 181 10.69 -8.76 -6.40
C ARG A 181 10.10 -7.48 -5.81
N VAL A 182 10.06 -6.41 -6.59
CA VAL A 182 9.46 -5.15 -6.16
C VAL A 182 8.49 -4.67 -7.24
N ASN A 183 7.23 -4.41 -6.86
CA ASN A 183 6.22 -3.90 -7.77
C ASN A 183 5.45 -2.73 -7.14
N ALA A 184 4.88 -1.88 -7.97
CA ALA A 184 3.90 -0.89 -7.56
C ALA A 184 2.50 -1.33 -8.01
N VAL A 185 1.50 -1.01 -7.20
CA VAL A 185 0.08 -1.09 -7.57
C VAL A 185 -0.46 0.33 -7.60
N ALA A 186 -1.19 0.69 -8.63
CA ALA A 186 -1.75 2.01 -8.85
C ALA A 186 -3.30 1.98 -8.80
N PRO A 187 -3.90 2.09 -7.59
CA PRO A 187 -5.35 2.12 -7.47
C PRO A 187 -5.96 3.36 -8.13
N GLY A 188 -7.16 3.21 -8.68
CA GLY A 188 -8.04 4.30 -9.04
C GLY A 188 -8.85 4.81 -7.85
N SER A 189 -10.08 5.22 -8.10
CA SER A 189 -11.01 5.68 -7.07
C SER A 189 -11.62 4.50 -6.32
N ILE A 190 -11.12 4.23 -5.13
CA ILE A 190 -11.52 3.09 -4.28
C ILE A 190 -12.40 3.59 -3.13
N MET A 191 -13.61 3.04 -3.02
CA MET A 191 -14.57 3.36 -1.96
C MET A 191 -14.41 2.38 -0.79
N PHE A 192 -14.34 2.91 0.43
CA PHE A 192 -14.35 2.12 1.66
C PHE A 192 -14.84 2.95 2.84
N PRO A 193 -15.34 2.33 3.92
CA PRO A 193 -15.84 3.02 5.11
C PRO A 193 -14.80 3.95 5.74
N GLY A 194 -15.21 5.18 6.04
CA GLY A 194 -14.36 6.24 6.59
C GLY A 194 -13.36 6.84 5.59
N GLY A 195 -13.40 6.42 4.33
CA GLY A 195 -12.55 6.92 3.25
C GLY A 195 -12.94 8.31 2.75
N SER A 196 -12.06 8.92 1.95
CA SER A 196 -12.31 10.25 1.38
C SER A 196 -13.45 10.24 0.34
N TRP A 197 -13.60 9.16 -0.41
CA TRP A 197 -14.67 9.03 -1.40
C TRP A 197 -16.03 8.86 -0.75
N GLU A 198 -16.13 8.06 0.32
CA GLU A 198 -17.37 7.94 1.10
C GLU A 198 -17.80 9.29 1.69
N LYS A 199 -16.87 10.04 2.30
CA LYS A 199 -17.14 11.37 2.84
C LYS A 199 -17.62 12.34 1.77
N ARG A 200 -17.03 12.29 0.56
CA ARG A 200 -17.49 13.11 -0.58
C ARG A 200 -18.88 12.69 -1.05
N GLN A 201 -19.15 11.39 -1.11
CA GLN A 201 -20.47 10.88 -1.49
C GLN A 201 -21.55 11.30 -0.50
N GLN A 202 -21.24 11.31 0.80
CA GLN A 202 -22.16 11.80 1.83
C GLN A 202 -22.39 13.30 1.75
N ALA A 203 -21.35 14.08 1.42
CA ALA A 203 -21.42 15.53 1.32
C ALA A 203 -22.09 16.01 0.01
N ASP A 204 -21.90 15.31 -1.11
CA ASP A 204 -22.43 15.67 -2.43
C ASP A 204 -22.75 14.39 -3.24
N PRO A 205 -23.92 13.76 -2.99
CA PRO A 205 -24.33 12.54 -3.68
C PRO A 205 -24.51 12.74 -5.19
N GLU A 206 -25.08 13.86 -5.61
CA GLU A 206 -25.36 14.17 -7.03
C GLU A 206 -24.06 14.41 -7.81
N GLY A 207 -23.15 15.21 -7.26
CA GLY A 207 -21.83 15.43 -7.84
C GLY A 207 -21.02 14.13 -7.92
N MET A 208 -21.14 13.23 -6.95
CA MET A 208 -20.50 11.93 -7.01
C MET A 208 -21.13 10.99 -8.04
N ALA A 209 -22.43 11.00 -8.23
CA ALA A 209 -23.09 10.28 -9.31
C ALA A 209 -22.63 10.79 -10.69
N ALA A 210 -22.52 12.10 -10.86
CA ALA A 210 -21.99 12.71 -12.07
C ALA A 210 -20.51 12.35 -12.30
N PHE A 211 -19.68 12.35 -11.24
CA PHE A 211 -18.28 11.90 -11.29
C PHE A 211 -18.18 10.45 -11.74
N VAL A 212 -18.97 9.54 -11.14
CA VAL A 212 -18.99 8.11 -11.52
C VAL A 212 -19.32 7.95 -12.99
N LYS A 213 -20.36 8.64 -13.48
CA LYS A 213 -20.78 8.57 -14.89
C LYS A 213 -19.72 9.10 -15.86
N ARG A 214 -18.99 10.15 -15.48
CA ARG A 214 -18.00 10.81 -16.34
C ARG A 214 -16.63 10.15 -16.33
N ASP A 215 -16.16 9.73 -15.12
CA ASP A 215 -14.75 9.38 -14.89
C ASP A 215 -14.52 7.90 -14.56
N LEU A 216 -15.56 7.12 -14.27
CA LEU A 216 -15.42 5.70 -13.91
C LEU A 216 -16.12 4.81 -14.97
N PRO A 217 -15.38 4.30 -15.97
CA PRO A 217 -15.98 3.53 -17.08
C PRO A 217 -16.76 2.29 -16.64
N PHE A 218 -16.39 1.65 -15.51
CA PHE A 218 -17.14 0.54 -14.93
C PHE A 218 -18.44 0.97 -14.21
N GLY A 219 -18.78 2.27 -14.19
CA GLY A 219 -20.00 2.80 -13.59
C GLY A 219 -20.03 2.73 -12.06
N ARG A 220 -18.90 2.46 -11.39
CA ARG A 220 -18.78 2.37 -9.94
C ARG A 220 -17.38 2.65 -9.45
N PHE A 221 -17.27 2.97 -8.18
CA PHE A 221 -16.00 2.93 -7.47
C PHE A 221 -15.45 1.51 -7.37
N GLY A 222 -14.12 1.38 -7.33
CA GLY A 222 -13.46 0.13 -6.96
C GLY A 222 -13.63 -0.17 -5.47
N ARG A 223 -13.48 -1.45 -5.10
CA ARG A 223 -13.45 -1.93 -3.71
C ARG A 223 -12.01 -2.17 -3.27
N ALA A 224 -11.78 -2.08 -1.97
CA ALA A 224 -10.46 -2.30 -1.38
C ALA A 224 -9.96 -3.74 -1.63
N GLU A 225 -10.87 -4.71 -1.64
CA GLU A 225 -10.61 -6.12 -1.89
C GLU A 225 -10.06 -6.36 -3.30
N GLU A 226 -10.54 -5.61 -4.31
CA GLU A 226 -10.06 -5.73 -5.70
C GLU A 226 -8.58 -5.31 -5.82
N VAL A 227 -8.14 -4.36 -5.00
CA VAL A 227 -6.72 -3.98 -4.90
C VAL A 227 -5.94 -5.05 -4.12
N ALA A 228 -6.52 -5.56 -3.04
CA ALA A 228 -5.89 -6.54 -2.17
C ALA A 228 -5.60 -7.86 -2.88
N ASP A 229 -6.49 -8.32 -3.75
CA ASP A 229 -6.34 -9.54 -4.55
C ASP A 229 -5.12 -9.45 -5.48
N VAL A 230 -4.94 -8.30 -6.14
CA VAL A 230 -3.76 -8.05 -6.99
C VAL A 230 -2.48 -8.00 -6.15
N VAL A 231 -2.52 -7.38 -4.97
CA VAL A 231 -1.36 -7.35 -4.07
C VAL A 231 -1.00 -8.76 -3.59
N ALA A 232 -1.97 -9.56 -3.17
CA ALA A 232 -1.72 -10.93 -2.75
C ALA A 232 -1.12 -11.79 -3.88
N PHE A 233 -1.63 -11.64 -5.11
CA PHE A 233 -1.02 -12.25 -6.30
C PHE A 233 0.45 -11.83 -6.48
N LEU A 234 0.74 -10.53 -6.42
CA LEU A 234 2.11 -9.99 -6.58
C LEU A 234 3.05 -10.46 -5.47
N CYS A 235 2.55 -10.70 -4.27
CA CYS A 235 3.33 -11.25 -3.17
C CYS A 235 3.64 -12.75 -3.34
N SER A 236 2.86 -13.46 -4.16
CA SER A 236 2.93 -14.91 -4.31
C SER A 236 4.01 -15.39 -5.28
N SER A 237 4.33 -16.68 -5.22
CA SER A 237 5.20 -17.35 -6.18
C SER A 237 4.62 -17.38 -7.61
N ARG A 238 3.30 -17.19 -7.75
CA ARG A 238 2.62 -17.08 -9.05
C ARG A 238 3.03 -15.85 -9.86
N ALA A 239 3.55 -14.82 -9.18
CA ALA A 239 4.09 -13.62 -9.79
C ALA A 239 5.63 -13.65 -9.91
N SER A 240 6.24 -14.84 -9.95
CA SER A 240 7.71 -15.02 -9.93
C SER A 240 8.45 -14.27 -11.05
N TRP A 241 7.80 -13.98 -12.17
CA TRP A 241 8.38 -13.23 -13.28
C TRP A 241 7.87 -11.78 -13.39
N VAL A 242 7.17 -11.29 -12.36
CA VAL A 242 6.66 -9.91 -12.30
C VAL A 242 7.48 -9.12 -11.30
N SER A 243 8.34 -8.23 -11.80
CA SER A 243 9.14 -7.31 -10.98
C SER A 243 9.38 -6.00 -11.71
N GLY A 244 9.34 -4.88 -11.01
CA GLY A 244 9.50 -3.54 -11.57
C GLY A 244 8.28 -3.05 -12.37
N ALA A 245 7.13 -3.69 -12.23
CA ALA A 245 5.88 -3.25 -12.83
C ALA A 245 5.15 -2.22 -11.95
N CYS A 246 4.36 -1.35 -12.60
CA CYS A 246 3.34 -0.54 -11.95
C CYS A 246 1.98 -0.95 -12.51
N ILE A 247 1.20 -1.71 -11.75
CA ILE A 247 -0.05 -2.33 -12.20
C ILE A 247 -1.23 -1.45 -11.79
N PRO A 248 -2.03 -0.92 -12.74
CA PRO A 248 -3.25 -0.20 -12.42
C PRO A 248 -4.34 -1.16 -11.94
N VAL A 249 -5.07 -0.75 -10.90
CA VAL A 249 -6.28 -1.42 -10.40
C VAL A 249 -7.35 -0.33 -10.26
N ASP A 250 -7.93 0.06 -11.38
CA ASP A 250 -8.65 1.32 -11.51
C ASP A 250 -9.95 1.25 -12.33
N GLY A 251 -10.34 0.08 -12.84
CA GLY A 251 -11.53 -0.06 -13.68
C GLY A 251 -11.48 0.81 -14.93
N VAL A 252 -10.29 0.95 -15.54
CA VAL A 252 -10.03 1.78 -16.73
C VAL A 252 -10.27 3.28 -16.47
N GLN A 253 -10.18 3.73 -15.23
CA GLN A 253 -10.27 5.16 -14.89
C GLN A 253 -9.06 5.94 -15.43
N GLY A 254 -7.86 5.37 -15.33
CA GLY A 254 -6.63 5.97 -15.85
C GLY A 254 -6.63 6.02 -17.37
N ARG A 255 -5.98 7.05 -17.91
CA ARG A 255 -5.86 7.30 -19.35
C ARG A 255 -4.45 7.05 -19.89
N SER A 256 -3.53 6.67 -19.03
CA SER A 256 -2.15 6.38 -19.41
C SER A 256 -2.05 5.02 -20.12
N ASN A 257 -1.33 4.99 -21.24
CA ASN A 257 -1.01 3.74 -21.95
C ASN A 257 0.22 3.02 -21.40
N ILE A 258 0.90 3.60 -20.41
CA ILE A 258 2.14 3.10 -19.81
C ILE A 258 2.03 2.97 -18.31
#